data_0d1de8199336fe2fd57a663a9878dd5f
#
_entry.id   0d1de8199336fe2fd57a663a9878dd5f
#
_cell.length_a   1.000
_cell.length_b   1.000
_cell.length_c   1.000
_cell.angle_alpha   90.00
_cell.angle_beta   90.00
_cell.angle_gamma   90.00
#
_symmetry.space_group_name_H-M   'P 1'
#
loop_
_entity.id
_entity.type
_entity.pdbx_description
1 polymer ?
#
loop_
_entity_poly.entity_id
_entity_poly.type
_entity_poly.pdbx_seq_one_letter_code
_entity_poly.pdbx_strand_id
1 'polypeptide(L)'
;MESTGNPDPMMAMSTQYCATWFEAGDFDNMLRWSQRVIDLADGDPVKGAGYGNGSPLALALVWRGMARYWLGLPGWRQDIEEAVALAGHRDPIILSTVRLWSYGFAIYYGVIRPDDSAVDLMEDALRITEAAGNDAAVSLVQFGLGAVLLSRDALADRLRGIEVLGRARQVWIRRQVALQDLPVIDLWVARENARSGERDAAVPVMRRIVDELHESERLGYGVWATGVLVETLLERDGVGDVAEAERAIDRLVRLRSEVVSSVREITLLRLRTLLARTR
;
A
#
# COMPACT_ATOMS: atom_id res chain seq x y z
N MET A 1 -26.43 1.69 13.52
CA MET A 1 -25.63 2.89 13.85
C MET A 1 -26.27 4.19 13.37
N GLU A 2 -26.98 4.19 12.26
CA GLU A 2 -27.73 5.39 11.79
C GLU A 2 -28.89 5.84 12.70
N SER A 3 -29.33 4.98 13.64
CA SER A 3 -30.48 5.25 14.51
C SER A 3 -30.18 6.13 15.73
N THR A 4 -28.93 6.46 16.03
CA THR A 4 -28.55 7.22 17.24
C THR A 4 -28.44 8.71 17.05
N GLY A 5 -28.52 9.22 15.82
CA GLY A 5 -28.35 10.64 15.49
C GLY A 5 -26.93 11.19 15.68
N ASN A 6 -26.00 10.41 16.27
CA ASN A 6 -24.59 10.76 16.41
C ASN A 6 -23.75 10.12 15.29
N PRO A 7 -23.13 10.91 14.37
CA PRO A 7 -22.33 10.36 13.27
C PRO A 7 -20.93 9.88 13.68
N ASP A 8 -20.42 10.27 14.84
CA ASP A 8 -19.02 10.06 15.23
C ASP A 8 -18.57 8.59 15.22
N PRO A 9 -19.34 7.62 15.78
CA PRO A 9 -18.96 6.20 15.73
C PRO A 9 -18.90 5.68 14.29
N MET A 10 -19.81 6.13 13.43
CA MET A 10 -19.85 5.75 12.03
C MET A 10 -18.63 6.31 11.27
N MET A 11 -18.21 7.55 11.54
CA MET A 11 -17.02 8.15 10.95
C MET A 11 -15.76 7.36 11.32
N ALA A 12 -15.56 7.06 12.60
CA ALA A 12 -14.41 6.30 13.07
C ALA A 12 -14.37 4.87 12.47
N MET A 13 -15.50 4.19 12.41
CA MET A 13 -15.57 2.84 11.85
C MET A 13 -15.38 2.82 10.33
N SER A 14 -15.92 3.79 9.59
CA SER A 14 -15.77 3.85 8.14
C SER A 14 -14.30 3.95 7.72
N THR A 15 -13.48 4.66 8.49
CA THR A 15 -12.04 4.75 8.20
C THR A 15 -11.31 3.42 8.40
N GLN A 16 -11.76 2.56 9.29
CA GLN A 16 -11.22 1.20 9.46
C GLN A 16 -11.62 0.29 8.28
N TYR A 17 -12.86 0.40 7.79
CA TYR A 17 -13.31 -0.39 6.64
C TYR A 17 -12.60 0.00 5.33
N CYS A 18 -12.05 1.21 5.21
CA CYS A 18 -11.31 1.60 4.00
C CYS A 18 -10.11 0.69 3.72
N ALA A 19 -9.39 0.24 4.74
CA ALA A 19 -8.31 -0.73 4.57
C ALA A 19 -8.83 -2.08 4.02
N THR A 20 -9.98 -2.55 4.51
CA THR A 20 -10.63 -3.77 4.03
C THR A 20 -11.08 -3.64 2.56
N TRP A 21 -11.66 -2.51 2.19
CA TRP A 21 -12.03 -2.25 0.79
C TRP A 21 -10.82 -2.15 -0.13
N PHE A 22 -9.72 -1.54 0.33
CA PHE A 22 -8.46 -1.55 -0.40
C PHE A 22 -7.99 -2.99 -0.65
N GLU A 23 -7.95 -3.82 0.38
CA GLU A 23 -7.54 -5.22 0.23
C GLU A 23 -8.44 -5.97 -0.75
N ALA A 24 -9.76 -5.80 -0.65
CA ALA A 24 -10.74 -6.41 -1.55
C ALA A 24 -10.74 -5.81 -2.98
N GLY A 25 -10.05 -4.69 -3.21
CA GLY A 25 -10.09 -3.97 -4.49
C GLY A 25 -11.39 -3.21 -4.75
N ASP A 26 -12.20 -2.96 -3.71
CA ASP A 26 -13.47 -2.25 -3.79
C ASP A 26 -13.28 -0.74 -3.62
N PHE A 27 -12.68 -0.12 -4.63
CA PHE A 27 -12.34 1.30 -4.59
C PHE A 27 -13.56 2.23 -4.70
N ASP A 28 -14.69 1.76 -5.24
CA ASP A 28 -15.94 2.53 -5.27
C ASP A 28 -16.53 2.68 -3.88
N ASN A 29 -16.59 1.62 -3.10
CA ASN A 29 -16.99 1.71 -1.70
C ASN A 29 -16.03 2.56 -0.87
N MET A 30 -14.72 2.40 -1.09
CA MET A 30 -13.69 3.21 -0.43
C MET A 30 -13.88 4.70 -0.76
N LEU A 31 -14.14 5.07 -2.02
CA LEU A 31 -14.42 6.44 -2.45
C LEU A 31 -15.69 6.99 -1.82
N ARG A 32 -16.79 6.23 -1.88
CA ARG A 32 -18.08 6.63 -1.36
C ARG A 32 -18.06 6.90 0.14
N TRP A 33 -17.46 5.98 0.91
CA TRP A 33 -17.45 6.10 2.35
C TRP A 33 -16.44 7.12 2.87
N SER A 34 -15.28 7.25 2.23
CA SER A 34 -14.35 8.34 2.56
C SER A 34 -14.99 9.71 2.29
N GLN A 35 -15.69 9.89 1.15
CA GLN A 35 -16.44 11.12 0.89
C GLN A 35 -17.51 11.39 1.97
N ARG A 36 -18.24 10.34 2.38
CA ARG A 36 -19.27 10.49 3.43
C ARG A 36 -18.68 10.95 4.76
N VAL A 37 -17.50 10.45 5.15
CA VAL A 37 -16.81 10.91 6.36
C VAL A 37 -16.36 12.36 6.24
N ILE A 38 -15.84 12.77 5.09
CA ILE A 38 -15.43 14.16 4.81
C ILE A 38 -16.62 15.11 4.94
N ASP A 39 -17.77 14.76 4.32
CA ASP A 39 -18.98 15.55 4.39
C ASP A 39 -19.49 15.71 5.83
N LEU A 40 -19.43 14.63 6.62
CA LEU A 40 -19.85 14.65 8.02
C LEU A 40 -18.88 15.40 8.93
N ALA A 41 -17.58 15.37 8.62
CA ALA A 41 -16.57 16.10 9.37
C ALA A 41 -16.77 17.62 9.25
N ASP A 42 -17.28 18.08 8.09
CA ASP A 42 -17.53 19.51 7.83
C ASP A 42 -16.32 20.40 8.14
N GLY A 43 -15.13 19.94 7.74
CA GLY A 43 -13.85 20.62 7.97
C GLY A 43 -13.27 20.47 9.39
N ASP A 44 -13.96 19.86 10.33
CA ASP A 44 -13.47 19.64 11.69
C ASP A 44 -12.58 18.38 11.78
N PRO A 45 -11.24 18.53 11.98
CA PRO A 45 -10.31 17.40 11.99
C PRO A 45 -10.44 16.49 13.23
N VAL A 46 -11.10 16.94 14.29
CA VAL A 46 -11.27 16.18 15.54
C VAL A 46 -12.64 15.58 15.72
N LYS A 47 -13.59 15.87 14.83
CA LYS A 47 -14.92 15.27 14.88
C LYS A 47 -14.84 13.75 14.71
N GLY A 48 -15.43 13.00 15.64
CA GLY A 48 -15.34 11.55 15.69
C GLY A 48 -14.04 10.98 16.27
N ALA A 49 -13.06 11.80 16.68
CA ALA A 49 -11.78 11.36 17.21
C ALA A 49 -11.89 10.52 18.52
N GLY A 50 -12.93 10.74 19.31
CA GLY A 50 -13.16 10.02 20.58
C GLY A 50 -13.46 8.51 20.45
N TYR A 51 -13.58 8.00 19.22
CA TYR A 51 -13.90 6.59 18.94
C TYR A 51 -12.71 5.81 18.36
N GLY A 52 -11.49 6.18 18.69
CA GLY A 52 -10.30 5.38 18.42
C GLY A 52 -9.35 5.90 17.34
N ASN A 53 -9.77 6.88 16.53
CA ASN A 53 -8.90 7.52 15.52
C ASN A 53 -8.74 9.00 15.86
N GLY A 54 -7.50 9.49 15.88
CA GLY A 54 -7.20 10.88 16.24
C GLY A 54 -7.73 11.92 15.24
N SER A 55 -7.91 11.55 13.97
CA SER A 55 -8.51 12.41 12.94
C SER A 55 -9.18 11.57 11.84
N PRO A 56 -10.49 11.27 11.98
CA PRO A 56 -11.24 10.62 10.91
C PRO A 56 -11.20 11.36 9.57
N LEU A 57 -11.17 12.71 9.60
CA LEU A 57 -11.06 13.53 8.40
C LEU A 57 -9.73 13.31 7.67
N ALA A 58 -8.59 13.34 8.37
CA ALA A 58 -7.29 13.10 7.73
C ALA A 58 -7.20 11.70 7.11
N LEU A 59 -7.73 10.69 7.80
CA LEU A 59 -7.80 9.32 7.27
C LEU A 59 -8.75 9.22 6.06
N ALA A 60 -9.91 9.85 6.11
CA ALA A 60 -10.85 9.82 4.99
C ALA A 60 -10.29 10.51 3.73
N LEU A 61 -9.54 11.60 3.90
CA LEU A 61 -8.87 12.27 2.79
C LEU A 61 -7.82 11.38 2.12
N VAL A 62 -6.96 10.71 2.90
CA VAL A 62 -5.97 9.81 2.30
C VAL A 62 -6.63 8.63 1.60
N TRP A 63 -7.72 8.07 2.15
CA TRP A 63 -8.47 7.00 1.53
C TRP A 63 -9.19 7.44 0.25
N ARG A 64 -9.77 8.66 0.24
CA ARG A 64 -10.37 9.24 -0.97
C ARG A 64 -9.32 9.47 -2.05
N GLY A 65 -8.17 10.02 -1.70
CA GLY A 65 -7.05 10.21 -2.62
C GLY A 65 -6.58 8.89 -3.21
N MET A 66 -6.45 7.83 -2.38
CA MET A 66 -6.11 6.50 -2.84
C MET A 66 -7.16 5.93 -3.78
N ALA A 67 -8.44 5.95 -3.42
CA ALA A 67 -9.51 5.49 -4.29
C ALA A 67 -9.51 6.23 -5.64
N ARG A 68 -9.30 7.55 -5.62
CA ARG A 68 -9.23 8.35 -6.85
C ARG A 68 -8.11 7.93 -7.78
N TYR A 69 -6.87 7.73 -7.29
CA TYR A 69 -5.81 7.31 -8.21
C TYR A 69 -5.99 5.87 -8.71
N TRP A 70 -6.57 4.97 -7.89
CA TRP A 70 -6.92 3.63 -8.34
C TRP A 70 -7.98 3.65 -9.45
N LEU A 71 -8.97 4.52 -9.34
CA LEU A 71 -10.06 4.68 -10.31
C LEU A 71 -9.71 5.61 -11.50
N GLY A 72 -8.52 6.24 -11.48
CA GLY A 72 -8.11 7.21 -12.50
C GLY A 72 -8.85 8.55 -12.43
N LEU A 73 -9.39 8.90 -11.27
CA LEU A 73 -10.12 10.15 -11.05
C LEU A 73 -9.16 11.29 -10.65
N PRO A 74 -9.48 12.54 -11.03
CA PRO A 74 -8.69 13.72 -10.65
C PRO A 74 -8.83 14.06 -9.16
N GLY A 75 -7.93 14.92 -8.65
CA GLY A 75 -7.99 15.50 -7.31
C GLY A 75 -7.33 14.67 -6.22
N TRP A 76 -6.76 13.51 -6.53
CA TRP A 76 -6.10 12.65 -5.56
C TRP A 76 -4.88 13.30 -4.88
N ARG A 77 -4.11 14.15 -5.60
CA ARG A 77 -2.95 14.85 -5.02
C ARG A 77 -3.37 15.84 -3.95
N GLN A 78 -4.41 16.62 -4.23
CA GLN A 78 -4.95 17.57 -3.27
C GLN A 78 -5.45 16.87 -2.01
N ASP A 79 -6.15 15.74 -2.14
CA ASP A 79 -6.62 14.95 -0.99
C ASP A 79 -5.44 14.47 -0.13
N ILE A 80 -4.37 13.98 -0.76
CA ILE A 80 -3.16 13.53 -0.05
C ILE A 80 -2.46 14.70 0.65
N GLU A 81 -2.27 15.83 -0.01
CA GLU A 81 -1.65 17.03 0.55
C GLU A 81 -2.42 17.55 1.76
N GLU A 82 -3.74 17.61 1.66
CA GLU A 82 -4.62 18.02 2.75
C GLU A 82 -4.59 17.03 3.92
N ALA A 83 -4.64 15.72 3.65
CA ALA A 83 -4.53 14.69 4.67
C ALA A 83 -3.20 14.80 5.45
N VAL A 84 -2.10 15.01 4.72
CA VAL A 84 -0.75 15.16 5.29
C VAL A 84 -0.67 16.43 6.17
N ALA A 85 -1.26 17.54 5.72
CA ALA A 85 -1.31 18.78 6.50
C ALA A 85 -2.12 18.61 7.80
N LEU A 86 -3.26 17.92 7.74
CA LEU A 86 -4.12 17.66 8.89
C LEU A 86 -3.54 16.64 9.88
N ALA A 87 -2.79 15.64 9.40
CA ALA A 87 -2.17 14.64 10.26
C ALA A 87 -1.23 15.28 11.29
N GLY A 88 -0.53 16.35 10.88
CA GLY A 88 0.34 17.12 11.77
C GLY A 88 1.35 16.26 12.54
N HIS A 89 1.78 16.76 13.73
CA HIS A 89 2.73 16.04 14.59
C HIS A 89 2.13 15.61 15.94
N ARG A 90 0.81 15.76 16.12
CA ARG A 90 0.15 15.56 17.42
C ARG A 90 -0.19 14.11 17.74
N ASP A 91 -0.55 13.34 16.75
CA ASP A 91 -0.93 11.93 16.88
C ASP A 91 -0.01 11.05 16.04
N PRO A 92 0.91 10.29 16.66
CA PRO A 92 1.86 9.44 15.94
C PRO A 92 1.20 8.36 15.08
N ILE A 93 0.05 7.82 15.50
CA ILE A 93 -0.69 6.79 14.74
C ILE A 93 -1.29 7.41 13.48
N ILE A 94 -1.94 8.57 13.59
CA ILE A 94 -2.50 9.28 12.43
C ILE A 94 -1.38 9.68 11.47
N LEU A 95 -0.31 10.28 11.99
CA LEU A 95 0.85 10.65 11.17
C LEU A 95 1.40 9.44 10.40
N SER A 96 1.65 8.33 11.10
CA SER A 96 2.22 7.13 10.48
C SER A 96 1.28 6.52 9.44
N THR A 97 0.00 6.42 9.75
CA THR A 97 -1.02 5.88 8.84
C THR A 97 -1.15 6.76 7.59
N VAL A 98 -1.30 8.06 7.76
CA VAL A 98 -1.42 9.00 6.63
C VAL A 98 -0.16 8.96 5.76
N ARG A 99 1.05 8.97 6.35
CA ARG A 99 2.30 8.90 5.59
C ARG A 99 2.46 7.59 4.83
N LEU A 100 2.15 6.46 5.47
CA LEU A 100 2.20 5.15 4.82
C LEU A 100 1.27 5.10 3.59
N TRP A 101 0.00 5.47 3.77
CA TRP A 101 -0.99 5.37 2.70
C TRP A 101 -0.83 6.45 1.62
N SER A 102 -0.30 7.63 1.97
CA SER A 102 -0.03 8.71 1.01
C SER A 102 1.20 8.45 0.14
N TYR A 103 2.35 8.19 0.76
CA TYR A 103 3.63 8.09 0.07
C TYR A 103 4.07 6.64 -0.10
N GLY A 104 3.99 5.82 0.94
CA GLY A 104 4.40 4.43 0.87
C GLY A 104 3.66 3.68 -0.25
N PHE A 105 2.33 3.69 -0.22
CA PHE A 105 1.54 2.98 -1.23
C PHE A 105 1.51 3.67 -2.60
N ALA A 106 1.48 5.00 -2.68
CA ALA A 106 1.51 5.69 -3.96
C ALA A 106 2.83 5.42 -4.72
N ILE A 107 3.95 5.29 -4.01
CA ILE A 107 5.25 4.89 -4.58
C ILE A 107 5.25 3.40 -4.93
N TYR A 108 4.71 2.57 -4.06
CA TYR A 108 4.57 1.14 -4.25
C TYR A 108 3.86 0.78 -5.57
N TYR A 109 2.81 1.54 -5.94
CA TYR A 109 2.10 1.37 -7.22
C TYR A 109 2.65 2.22 -8.37
N GLY A 110 3.74 2.96 -8.17
CA GLY A 110 4.34 3.80 -9.20
C GLY A 110 3.54 5.06 -9.54
N VAL A 111 2.62 5.48 -8.66
CA VAL A 111 1.81 6.72 -8.82
C VAL A 111 2.64 7.96 -8.52
N ILE A 112 3.56 7.86 -7.56
CA ILE A 112 4.53 8.89 -7.18
C ILE A 112 5.95 8.31 -7.35
N ARG A 113 6.91 9.14 -7.69
CA ARG A 113 8.32 8.73 -7.77
C ARG A 113 8.96 8.67 -6.38
N PRO A 114 9.86 7.70 -6.12
CA PRO A 114 10.59 7.58 -4.86
C PRO A 114 11.81 8.54 -4.85
N ASP A 115 11.54 9.86 -4.91
CA ASP A 115 12.58 10.89 -4.86
C ASP A 115 13.08 11.15 -3.43
N ASP A 116 14.07 12.05 -3.29
CA ASP A 116 14.65 12.39 -1.98
C ASP A 116 13.61 13.03 -1.06
N SER A 117 12.69 13.83 -1.60
CA SER A 117 11.61 14.44 -0.83
C SER A 117 10.69 13.38 -0.18
N ALA A 118 10.39 12.30 -0.89
CA ALA A 118 9.60 11.20 -0.33
C ALA A 118 10.36 10.47 0.80
N VAL A 119 11.67 10.29 0.66
CA VAL A 119 12.52 9.71 1.73
C VAL A 119 12.53 10.63 2.93
N ASP A 120 12.82 11.93 2.74
CA ASP A 120 12.87 12.93 3.84
C ASP A 120 11.57 12.99 4.63
N LEU A 121 10.43 12.95 3.93
CA LEU A 121 9.10 12.94 4.56
C LEU A 121 8.85 11.70 5.41
N MET A 122 9.31 10.53 4.95
CA MET A 122 9.17 9.29 5.72
C MET A 122 10.16 9.23 6.89
N GLU A 123 11.38 9.75 6.73
CA GLU A 123 12.36 9.86 7.81
C GLU A 123 11.92 10.84 8.90
N ASP A 124 11.31 11.96 8.52
CA ASP A 124 10.72 12.91 9.46
C ASP A 124 9.62 12.26 10.29
N ALA A 125 8.72 11.51 9.65
CA ALA A 125 7.69 10.76 10.34
C ALA A 125 8.27 9.68 11.27
N LEU A 126 9.34 9.00 10.85
CA LEU A 126 10.02 8.00 11.66
C LEU A 126 10.59 8.65 12.94
N ARG A 127 11.31 9.75 12.80
CA ARG A 127 11.88 10.50 13.94
C ARG A 127 10.81 10.96 14.93
N ILE A 128 9.67 11.45 14.45
CA ILE A 128 8.54 11.89 15.29
C ILE A 128 7.93 10.70 16.04
N THR A 129 7.69 9.59 15.36
CA THR A 129 7.07 8.41 15.98
C THR A 129 7.99 7.70 16.96
N GLU A 130 9.31 7.69 16.71
CA GLU A 130 10.35 7.21 17.64
C GLU A 130 10.40 8.08 18.90
N ALA A 131 10.42 9.42 18.75
CA ALA A 131 10.40 10.34 19.87
C ALA A 131 9.14 10.21 20.75
N ALA A 132 8.01 9.81 20.15
CA ALA A 132 6.77 9.53 20.88
C ALA A 132 6.75 8.15 21.56
N GLY A 133 7.73 7.29 21.32
CA GLY A 133 7.82 5.96 21.93
C GLY A 133 6.71 5.00 21.52
N ASN A 134 6.10 5.18 20.34
CA ASN A 134 4.98 4.38 19.86
C ASN A 134 5.46 3.33 18.85
N ASP A 135 5.76 2.11 19.33
CA ASP A 135 6.25 1.00 18.50
C ASP A 135 5.34 0.68 17.28
N ALA A 136 4.02 0.79 17.44
CA ALA A 136 3.08 0.50 16.35
C ALA A 136 3.20 1.57 15.25
N ALA A 137 3.22 2.86 15.63
CA ALA A 137 3.42 3.95 14.68
C ALA A 137 4.79 3.87 13.99
N VAL A 138 5.85 3.60 14.75
CA VAL A 138 7.21 3.40 14.23
C VAL A 138 7.21 2.29 13.17
N SER A 139 6.59 1.15 13.44
CA SER A 139 6.59 0.01 12.50
C SER A 139 5.82 0.29 11.21
N LEU A 140 4.73 1.07 11.27
CA LEU A 140 4.00 1.50 10.07
C LEU A 140 4.85 2.43 9.19
N VAL A 141 5.54 3.40 9.82
CA VAL A 141 6.47 4.28 9.08
C VAL A 141 7.63 3.49 8.50
N GLN A 142 8.20 2.55 9.26
CA GLN A 142 9.27 1.67 8.79
C GLN A 142 8.83 0.84 7.58
N PHE A 143 7.61 0.33 7.56
CA PHE A 143 7.07 -0.37 6.40
C PHE A 143 6.99 0.55 5.18
N GLY A 144 6.44 1.75 5.33
CA GLY A 144 6.36 2.74 4.24
C GLY A 144 7.74 3.20 3.75
N LEU A 145 8.66 3.53 4.67
CA LEU A 145 10.03 3.94 4.33
C LEU A 145 10.79 2.81 3.61
N GLY A 146 10.64 1.58 4.08
CA GLY A 146 11.23 0.42 3.42
C GLY A 146 10.75 0.26 1.98
N ALA A 147 9.44 0.40 1.72
CA ALA A 147 8.87 0.37 0.38
C ALA A 147 9.40 1.49 -0.52
N VAL A 148 9.51 2.72 0.02
CA VAL A 148 10.10 3.87 -0.70
C VAL A 148 11.55 3.59 -1.08
N LEU A 149 12.38 3.16 -0.12
CA LEU A 149 13.80 2.87 -0.35
C LEU A 149 14.01 1.73 -1.34
N LEU A 150 13.23 0.65 -1.27
CA LEU A 150 13.31 -0.49 -2.18
C LEU A 150 12.79 -0.19 -3.60
N SER A 151 12.08 0.92 -3.76
CA SER A 151 11.65 1.41 -5.07
C SER A 151 12.69 2.27 -5.77
N ARG A 152 13.82 2.58 -5.11
CA ARG A 152 14.93 3.37 -5.67
C ARG A 152 15.98 2.46 -6.35
N ASP A 153 16.78 3.06 -7.23
CA ASP A 153 17.78 2.31 -8.00
C ASP A 153 19.09 2.11 -7.22
N ALA A 154 19.43 3.04 -6.29
CA ALA A 154 20.67 2.98 -5.54
C ALA A 154 20.73 1.76 -4.63
N LEU A 155 21.79 0.96 -4.73
CA LEU A 155 21.98 -0.24 -3.91
C LEU A 155 21.99 0.07 -2.41
N ALA A 156 22.58 1.19 -2.01
CA ALA A 156 22.63 1.62 -0.60
C ALA A 156 21.21 1.83 -0.03
N ASP A 157 20.32 2.48 -0.82
CA ASP A 157 18.92 2.69 -0.43
C ASP A 157 18.19 1.34 -0.28
N ARG A 158 18.39 0.41 -1.22
CA ARG A 158 17.73 -0.90 -1.18
C ARG A 158 18.19 -1.76 -0.01
N LEU A 159 19.50 -1.80 0.30
CA LEU A 159 20.02 -2.50 1.47
C LEU A 159 19.44 -1.93 2.77
N ARG A 160 19.39 -0.60 2.89
CA ARG A 160 18.73 0.08 4.01
C ARG A 160 17.24 -0.23 4.07
N GLY A 161 16.56 -0.31 2.91
CA GLY A 161 15.15 -0.66 2.81
C GLY A 161 14.84 -2.05 3.39
N ILE A 162 15.66 -3.05 3.07
CA ILE A 162 15.57 -4.41 3.65
C ILE A 162 15.74 -4.38 5.18
N GLU A 163 16.72 -3.64 5.67
CA GLU A 163 16.95 -3.52 7.12
C GLU A 163 15.75 -2.89 7.84
N VAL A 164 15.19 -1.82 7.27
CA VAL A 164 14.04 -1.10 7.82
C VAL A 164 12.79 -1.98 7.80
N LEU A 165 12.51 -2.69 6.72
CA LEU A 165 11.41 -3.68 6.67
C LEU A 165 11.59 -4.82 7.67
N GLY A 166 12.81 -5.28 7.86
CA GLY A 166 13.14 -6.31 8.85
C GLY A 166 12.77 -5.87 10.27
N ARG A 167 13.01 -4.60 10.62
CA ARG A 167 12.62 -4.02 11.92
C ARG A 167 11.10 -3.97 12.06
N ALA A 168 10.37 -3.50 11.06
CA ALA A 168 8.90 -3.50 11.07
C ALA A 168 8.34 -4.91 11.26
N ARG A 169 8.86 -5.89 10.51
CA ARG A 169 8.48 -7.31 10.61
C ARG A 169 8.65 -7.87 12.02
N GLN A 170 9.78 -7.57 12.67
CA GLN A 170 10.03 -8.01 14.05
C GLN A 170 9.02 -7.43 15.06
N VAL A 171 8.67 -6.15 14.91
CA VAL A 171 7.65 -5.51 15.76
C VAL A 171 6.30 -6.16 15.52
N TRP A 172 5.89 -6.39 14.27
CA TRP A 172 4.60 -6.98 13.94
C TRP A 172 4.44 -8.39 14.51
N ILE A 173 5.46 -9.24 14.40
CA ILE A 173 5.46 -10.58 14.99
C ILE A 173 5.41 -10.51 16.51
N ARG A 174 6.26 -9.69 17.13
CA ARG A 174 6.33 -9.58 18.60
C ARG A 174 5.05 -9.04 19.22
N ARG A 175 4.42 -8.04 18.56
CA ARG A 175 3.21 -7.37 19.05
C ARG A 175 1.92 -7.98 18.54
N GLN A 176 2.00 -8.98 17.64
CA GLN A 176 0.84 -9.62 17.01
C GLN A 176 -0.07 -8.60 16.28
N VAL A 177 0.52 -7.65 15.57
CA VAL A 177 -0.17 -6.62 14.77
C VAL A 177 0.22 -6.76 13.30
N ALA A 178 -0.67 -6.36 12.39
CA ALA A 178 -0.46 -6.37 10.93
C ALA A 178 0.12 -7.70 10.38
N LEU A 179 -0.19 -8.84 11.02
CA LEU A 179 0.34 -10.16 10.62
C LEU A 179 -0.07 -10.55 9.21
N GLN A 180 -1.24 -10.09 8.77
CA GLN A 180 -1.75 -10.28 7.42
C GLN A 180 -0.86 -9.61 6.35
N ASP A 181 -0.04 -8.63 6.72
CA ASP A 181 0.83 -7.91 5.79
C ASP A 181 2.26 -8.47 5.73
N LEU A 182 2.59 -9.47 6.55
CA LEU A 182 3.90 -10.14 6.51
C LEU A 182 4.24 -10.71 5.12
N PRO A 183 3.31 -11.35 4.37
CA PRO A 183 3.59 -11.81 3.00
C PRO A 183 4.05 -10.68 2.07
N VAL A 184 3.58 -9.45 2.28
CA VAL A 184 4.00 -8.28 1.48
C VAL A 184 5.46 -7.92 1.77
N ILE A 185 5.88 -7.96 3.04
CA ILE A 185 7.30 -7.77 3.40
C ILE A 185 8.16 -8.89 2.79
N ASP A 186 7.72 -10.14 2.91
CA ASP A 186 8.45 -11.30 2.38
C ASP A 186 8.58 -11.21 0.84
N LEU A 187 7.59 -10.64 0.15
CA LEU A 187 7.65 -10.39 -1.29
C LEU A 187 8.69 -9.31 -1.66
N TRP A 188 8.79 -8.23 -0.87
CA TRP A 188 9.83 -7.22 -1.06
C TRP A 188 11.23 -7.83 -0.92
N VAL A 189 11.43 -8.67 0.10
CA VAL A 189 12.70 -9.39 0.31
C VAL A 189 13.00 -10.32 -0.86
N ALA A 190 12.02 -11.09 -1.32
CA ALA A 190 12.18 -11.99 -2.47
C ALA A 190 12.52 -11.20 -3.75
N ARG A 191 11.89 -10.03 -3.96
CA ARG A 191 12.20 -9.15 -5.10
C ARG A 191 13.66 -8.67 -5.05
N GLU A 192 14.16 -8.28 -3.89
CA GLU A 192 15.54 -7.82 -3.77
C GLU A 192 16.55 -8.98 -3.93
N ASN A 193 16.25 -10.17 -3.42
CA ASN A 193 17.05 -11.37 -3.68
C ASN A 193 17.12 -11.68 -5.18
N ALA A 194 16.00 -11.57 -5.89
CA ALA A 194 15.98 -11.74 -7.34
C ALA A 194 16.84 -10.71 -8.08
N ARG A 195 16.79 -9.44 -7.65
CA ARG A 195 17.67 -8.36 -8.19
C ARG A 195 19.16 -8.60 -7.92
N SER A 196 19.47 -9.26 -6.81
CA SER A 196 20.82 -9.64 -6.43
C SER A 196 21.33 -10.92 -7.14
N GLY A 197 20.50 -11.50 -8.03
CA GLY A 197 20.86 -12.67 -8.85
C GLY A 197 20.24 -13.99 -8.39
N GLU A 198 19.61 -14.04 -7.22
CA GLU A 198 19.04 -15.27 -6.63
C GLU A 198 17.60 -15.56 -7.12
N ARG A 199 17.36 -15.42 -8.44
CA ARG A 199 16.01 -15.56 -9.03
C ARG A 199 15.40 -16.93 -8.81
N ASP A 200 16.20 -18.00 -8.86
CA ASP A 200 15.70 -19.36 -8.69
C ASP A 200 15.18 -19.64 -7.27
N ALA A 201 15.77 -19.03 -6.26
CA ALA A 201 15.29 -19.10 -4.89
C ALA A 201 14.12 -18.16 -4.64
N ALA A 202 14.07 -17.00 -5.29
CA ALA A 202 13.07 -15.99 -5.10
C ALA A 202 11.71 -16.35 -5.73
N VAL A 203 11.70 -16.91 -6.95
CA VAL A 203 10.45 -17.22 -7.70
C VAL A 203 9.50 -18.14 -6.93
N PRO A 204 9.93 -19.25 -6.29
CA PRO A 204 9.01 -20.07 -5.49
C PRO A 204 8.34 -19.30 -4.34
N VAL A 205 9.08 -18.40 -3.68
CA VAL A 205 8.53 -17.55 -2.61
C VAL A 205 7.49 -16.58 -3.17
N MET A 206 7.80 -15.90 -4.28
CA MET A 206 6.88 -14.98 -4.95
C MET A 206 5.60 -15.68 -5.40
N ARG A 207 5.73 -16.88 -6.00
CA ARG A 207 4.59 -17.69 -6.46
C ARG A 207 3.64 -18.01 -5.31
N ARG A 208 4.17 -18.53 -4.20
CA ARG A 208 3.38 -18.83 -3.01
C ARG A 208 2.63 -17.59 -2.48
N ILE A 209 3.29 -16.44 -2.43
CA ILE A 209 2.68 -15.20 -1.93
C ILE A 209 1.60 -14.70 -2.89
N VAL A 210 1.84 -14.73 -4.21
CA VAL A 210 0.85 -14.36 -5.22
C VAL A 210 -0.38 -15.26 -5.10
N ASP A 211 -0.19 -16.57 -4.95
CA ASP A 211 -1.30 -17.51 -4.79
C ASP A 211 -2.10 -17.23 -3.51
N GLU A 212 -1.43 -17.03 -2.37
CA GLU A 212 -2.06 -16.67 -1.09
C GLU A 212 -2.89 -15.37 -1.19
N LEU A 213 -2.36 -14.31 -1.81
CA LEU A 213 -3.06 -13.05 -1.98
C LEU A 213 -4.28 -13.17 -2.89
N HIS A 214 -4.20 -14.00 -3.92
CA HIS A 214 -5.32 -14.25 -4.82
C HIS A 214 -6.40 -15.14 -4.19
N GLU A 215 -6.01 -16.19 -3.44
CA GLU A 215 -6.94 -17.08 -2.75
C GLU A 215 -7.69 -16.39 -1.61
N SER A 216 -7.03 -15.46 -0.94
CA SER A 216 -7.62 -14.61 0.11
C SER A 216 -8.34 -13.37 -0.42
N GLU A 217 -8.46 -13.22 -1.75
CA GLU A 217 -9.09 -12.07 -2.43
C GLU A 217 -8.50 -10.70 -2.03
N ARG A 218 -7.21 -10.65 -1.66
CA ARG A 218 -6.49 -9.41 -1.31
C ARG A 218 -5.97 -8.71 -2.56
N LEU A 219 -6.90 -8.24 -3.38
CA LEU A 219 -6.66 -7.74 -4.74
C LEU A 219 -5.82 -6.47 -4.77
N GLY A 220 -5.93 -5.60 -3.76
CA GLY A 220 -5.10 -4.41 -3.63
C GLY A 220 -3.61 -4.76 -3.69
N TYR A 221 -3.16 -5.74 -2.92
CA TYR A 221 -1.77 -6.22 -2.97
C TYR A 221 -1.50 -7.14 -4.16
N GLY A 222 -2.50 -7.94 -4.57
CA GLY A 222 -2.36 -8.95 -5.62
C GLY A 222 -1.93 -8.38 -6.97
N VAL A 223 -2.38 -7.16 -7.31
CA VAL A 223 -1.98 -6.47 -8.56
C VAL A 223 -0.47 -6.27 -8.63
N TRP A 224 0.12 -5.71 -7.57
CA TRP A 224 1.56 -5.48 -7.51
C TRP A 224 2.36 -6.79 -7.40
N ALA A 225 1.91 -7.71 -6.55
CA ALA A 225 2.56 -9.00 -6.35
C ALA A 225 2.67 -9.79 -7.65
N THR A 226 1.58 -9.82 -8.43
CA THR A 226 1.59 -10.44 -9.78
C THR A 226 2.59 -9.73 -10.70
N GLY A 227 2.67 -8.40 -10.65
CA GLY A 227 3.65 -7.64 -11.42
C GLY A 227 5.08 -8.05 -11.10
N VAL A 228 5.43 -8.12 -9.81
CA VAL A 228 6.77 -8.55 -9.35
C VAL A 228 7.12 -9.96 -9.81
N LEU A 229 6.18 -10.92 -9.68
CA LEU A 229 6.39 -12.30 -10.13
C LEU A 229 6.64 -12.36 -11.63
N VAL A 230 5.77 -11.72 -12.44
CA VAL A 230 5.88 -11.73 -13.91
C VAL A 230 7.20 -11.11 -14.37
N GLU A 231 7.59 -9.96 -13.84
CA GLU A 231 8.87 -9.33 -14.16
C GLU A 231 10.05 -10.25 -13.84
N THR A 232 10.05 -10.87 -12.66
CA THR A 232 11.13 -11.77 -12.24
C THR A 232 11.20 -13.04 -13.10
N LEU A 233 10.06 -13.61 -13.51
CA LEU A 233 10.02 -14.75 -14.44
C LEU A 233 10.63 -14.36 -15.79
N LEU A 234 10.22 -13.24 -16.38
CA LEU A 234 10.73 -12.79 -17.67
C LEU A 234 12.23 -12.42 -17.62
N GLU A 235 12.73 -11.90 -16.49
CA GLU A 235 14.15 -11.63 -16.29
C GLU A 235 14.98 -12.90 -16.01
N ARG A 236 14.37 -13.96 -15.46
CA ARG A 236 15.02 -15.23 -15.21
C ARG A 236 15.23 -16.03 -16.50
N ASP A 237 14.27 -15.92 -17.43
CA ASP A 237 14.26 -16.56 -18.75
C ASP A 237 14.46 -18.09 -18.68
N GLY A 238 13.88 -18.72 -17.68
CA GLY A 238 13.92 -20.16 -17.47
C GLY A 238 12.89 -20.91 -18.31
N VAL A 239 13.07 -22.22 -18.44
CA VAL A 239 12.14 -23.09 -19.17
C VAL A 239 10.75 -23.00 -18.52
N GLY A 240 9.76 -22.55 -19.28
CA GLY A 240 8.37 -22.44 -18.85
C GLY A 240 8.00 -21.09 -18.21
N ASP A 241 8.97 -20.17 -17.98
CA ASP A 241 8.73 -18.88 -17.36
C ASP A 241 7.80 -17.98 -18.15
N VAL A 242 7.95 -17.94 -19.48
CA VAL A 242 7.08 -17.18 -20.36
C VAL A 242 5.63 -17.68 -20.26
N ALA A 243 5.43 -19.00 -20.29
CA ALA A 243 4.09 -19.58 -20.15
C ALA A 243 3.48 -19.35 -18.76
N GLU A 244 4.30 -19.31 -17.70
CA GLU A 244 3.84 -18.98 -16.35
C GLU A 244 3.48 -17.50 -16.23
N ALA A 245 4.29 -16.60 -16.78
CA ALA A 245 4.01 -15.18 -16.85
C ALA A 245 2.69 -14.88 -17.56
N GLU A 246 2.43 -15.56 -18.70
CA GLU A 246 1.15 -15.46 -19.42
C GLU A 246 -0.03 -15.87 -18.53
N ARG A 247 0.08 -17.01 -17.83
CA ARG A 247 -0.99 -17.48 -16.93
C ARG A 247 -1.24 -16.51 -15.77
N ALA A 248 -0.17 -15.91 -15.22
CA ALA A 248 -0.28 -14.92 -14.14
C ALA A 248 -0.97 -13.63 -14.63
N ILE A 249 -0.62 -13.15 -15.84
CA ILE A 249 -1.29 -12.01 -16.48
C ILE A 249 -2.77 -12.32 -16.73
N ASP A 250 -3.08 -13.50 -17.29
CA ASP A 250 -4.45 -13.93 -17.56
C ASP A 250 -5.27 -14.05 -16.26
N ARG A 251 -4.67 -14.52 -15.17
CA ARG A 251 -5.32 -14.55 -13.86
C ARG A 251 -5.68 -13.13 -13.40
N LEU A 252 -4.74 -12.17 -13.51
CA LEU A 252 -4.98 -10.78 -13.18
C LEU A 252 -6.08 -10.14 -14.04
N VAL A 253 -6.18 -10.51 -15.32
CA VAL A 253 -7.28 -10.05 -16.20
C VAL A 253 -8.64 -10.59 -15.74
N ARG A 254 -8.70 -11.84 -15.28
CA ARG A 254 -9.96 -12.52 -14.87
C ARG A 254 -10.43 -12.12 -13.47
N LEU A 255 -9.62 -11.42 -12.67
CA LEU A 255 -10.09 -10.90 -11.39
C LEU A 255 -11.34 -10.06 -11.62
N ARG A 256 -12.38 -10.28 -10.81
CA ARG A 256 -13.69 -9.63 -10.92
C ARG A 256 -13.52 -8.14 -11.19
N SER A 257 -13.91 -7.73 -12.40
CA SER A 257 -13.71 -6.37 -12.89
C SER A 257 -15.04 -5.65 -13.05
N GLU A 258 -15.89 -5.69 -12.06
CA GLU A 258 -17.04 -4.76 -12.05
C GLU A 258 -16.54 -3.31 -11.90
N VAL A 259 -15.32 -3.13 -11.41
CA VAL A 259 -14.68 -1.82 -11.22
C VAL A 259 -13.47 -1.69 -12.15
N VAL A 260 -13.51 -0.69 -13.01
CA VAL A 260 -12.34 -0.28 -13.82
C VAL A 260 -11.29 0.30 -12.88
N SER A 261 -10.13 -0.36 -12.78
CA SER A 261 -9.01 0.10 -11.98
C SER A 261 -7.85 0.55 -12.86
N SER A 262 -7.58 1.85 -12.88
CA SER A 262 -6.49 2.43 -13.68
C SER A 262 -5.12 1.86 -13.30
N VAL A 263 -4.86 1.62 -12.02
CA VAL A 263 -3.61 1.00 -11.56
C VAL A 263 -3.46 -0.41 -12.12
N ARG A 264 -4.53 -1.22 -12.10
CA ARG A 264 -4.53 -2.56 -12.68
C ARG A 264 -4.33 -2.52 -14.20
N GLU A 265 -5.04 -1.65 -14.90
CA GLU A 265 -4.94 -1.54 -16.36
C GLU A 265 -3.53 -1.10 -16.80
N ILE A 266 -2.92 -0.12 -16.12
CA ILE A 266 -1.54 0.31 -16.39
C ILE A 266 -0.57 -0.85 -16.12
N THR A 267 -0.76 -1.58 -15.03
CA THR A 267 0.05 -2.75 -14.70
C THR A 267 -0.08 -3.82 -15.79
N LEU A 268 -1.29 -4.16 -16.23
CA LEU A 268 -1.52 -5.12 -17.32
C LEU A 268 -0.88 -4.71 -18.63
N LEU A 269 -0.99 -3.43 -19.02
CA LEU A 269 -0.35 -2.90 -20.24
C LEU A 269 1.17 -3.04 -20.16
N ARG A 270 1.76 -2.70 -19.02
CA ARG A 270 3.19 -2.82 -18.77
C ARG A 270 3.66 -4.28 -18.87
N LEU A 271 2.98 -5.21 -18.20
CA LEU A 271 3.34 -6.62 -18.20
C LEU A 271 3.20 -7.27 -19.59
N ARG A 272 2.14 -6.94 -20.34
CA ARG A 272 1.97 -7.39 -21.72
C ARG A 272 3.07 -6.85 -22.64
N THR A 273 3.51 -5.61 -22.43
CA THR A 273 4.62 -5.02 -23.20
C THR A 273 5.94 -5.73 -22.90
N LEU A 274 6.22 -6.06 -21.64
CA LEU A 274 7.41 -6.84 -21.27
C LEU A 274 7.37 -8.24 -21.89
N LEU A 275 6.26 -8.94 -21.77
CA LEU A 275 6.05 -10.25 -22.35
C LEU A 275 6.23 -10.26 -23.89
N ALA A 276 5.75 -9.23 -24.58
CA ALA A 276 5.90 -9.12 -26.04
C ALA A 276 7.35 -8.88 -26.49
N ARG A 277 8.22 -8.34 -25.60
CA ARG A 277 9.65 -8.12 -25.91
C ARG A 277 10.50 -9.38 -25.69
N THR A 278 10.03 -10.35 -24.94
CA THR A 278 10.73 -11.61 -24.66
C THR A 278 10.37 -12.73 -25.66
N ARG A 279 9.40 -12.50 -26.52
CA ARG A 279 9.02 -13.35 -27.66
C ARG A 279 9.77 -12.96 -28.93
#